data_22e03d0479e089648d4f7cdf6de77cff
#
_entry.id   22e03d0479e089648d4f7cdf6de77cff
#
_cell.length_a   1.000
_cell.length_b   1.000
_cell.length_c   1.000
_cell.angle_alpha   90.00
_cell.angle_beta   90.00
_cell.angle_gamma   90.00
#
_symmetry.space_group_name_H-M   'P 1'
#
loop_
_entity.id
_entity.type
_entity.pdbx_description
1 polymer ?
#
loop_
_entity_poly.entity_id
_entity_poly.type
_entity_poly.pdbx_seq_one_letter_code
_entity_poly.pdbx_strand_id
1 'polypeptide(L)' 'LQNNVTLQARQANGLPLPFAATIYNPSGKEIGVVGQGSMMFISDASAPKATVKWSGGQCSVELSQEKTKETLCR' A
#
# COMPACT_ATOMS: atom_id res chain seq x y z
N LEU A 1 -19.38 -6.53 5.36
CA LEU A 1 -18.10 -7.18 5.21
C LEU A 1 -17.04 -6.19 4.82
N GLN A 2 -15.88 -6.33 5.39
CA GLN A 2 -14.75 -5.46 5.10
C GLN A 2 -13.80 -6.16 4.13
N ASN A 3 -13.19 -5.38 3.27
CA ASN A 3 -12.20 -5.87 2.32
C ASN A 3 -10.80 -5.69 2.89
N ASN A 4 -10.54 -6.33 4.04
CA ASN A 4 -9.25 -6.25 4.68
C ASN A 4 -8.22 -7.06 3.91
N VAL A 5 -7.07 -6.43 3.64
CA VAL A 5 -6.00 -7.07 2.89
C VAL A 5 -4.67 -6.71 3.54
N THR A 6 -3.78 -7.68 3.60
CA THR A 6 -2.40 -7.46 4.03
C THR A 6 -1.51 -7.82 2.86
N LEU A 7 -0.72 -6.84 2.41
CA LEU A 7 0.18 -7.01 1.27
C LEU A 7 1.58 -6.59 1.65
N GLN A 8 2.57 -7.31 1.14
CA GLN A 8 3.94 -6.87 1.24
C GLN A 8 4.31 -6.18 -0.06
N ALA A 9 4.84 -4.97 0.04
CA ALA A 9 5.21 -4.19 -1.14
C ALA A 9 6.52 -3.47 -0.86
N ARG A 10 7.28 -3.23 -1.94
CA ARG A 10 8.54 -2.48 -1.85
C ARG A 10 8.45 -1.30 -2.79
N GLN A 11 9.28 -0.29 -2.53
CA GLN A 11 9.45 0.82 -3.46
C GLN A 11 10.09 0.31 -4.76
N ALA A 12 9.91 1.07 -5.83
CA ALA A 12 10.44 0.66 -7.12
C ALA A 12 11.96 0.51 -7.10
N ASN A 13 12.65 1.22 -6.20
CA ASN A 13 14.10 1.12 -6.05
C ASN A 13 14.54 -0.06 -5.19
N GLY A 14 13.61 -0.90 -4.75
CA GLY A 14 13.91 -2.08 -3.94
C GLY A 14 13.94 -1.84 -2.45
N LEU A 15 13.84 -0.60 -2.00
CA LEU A 15 13.82 -0.30 -0.58
C LEU A 15 12.45 -0.57 0.02
N PRO A 16 12.39 -0.90 1.31
CA PRO A 16 11.08 -1.11 1.95
C PRO A 16 10.30 0.20 2.06
N LEU A 17 8.98 0.07 2.20
CA LEU A 17 8.14 1.22 2.46
C LEU A 17 8.41 1.75 3.88
N PRO A 18 8.31 3.07 4.08
CA PRO A 18 8.53 3.63 5.41
C PRO A 18 7.49 3.15 6.41
N PHE A 19 7.94 2.83 7.61
CA PHE A 19 7.05 2.43 8.70
C PHE A 19 6.08 3.57 9.02
N ALA A 20 4.82 3.21 9.24
CA ALA A 20 3.75 4.15 9.61
C ALA A 20 3.32 5.09 8.49
N ALA A 21 3.78 4.87 7.27
CA ALA A 21 3.25 5.63 6.12
C ALA A 21 1.75 5.37 5.99
N THR A 22 1.02 6.37 5.52
CA THR A 22 -0.44 6.29 5.42
C THR A 22 -0.84 5.88 4.00
N ILE A 23 -1.87 5.05 3.92
CA ILE A 23 -2.36 4.53 2.64
C ILE A 23 -3.72 5.14 2.34
N TYR A 24 -3.86 5.67 1.12
CA TYR A 24 -5.09 6.33 0.68
C TYR A 24 -5.66 5.65 -0.55
N ASN A 25 -6.99 5.69 -0.68
CA ASN A 25 -7.62 5.23 -1.92
C ASN A 25 -7.61 6.37 -2.95
N PRO A 26 -8.06 6.10 -4.20
CA PRO A 26 -8.05 7.16 -5.24
C PRO A 26 -8.89 8.38 -4.91
N SER A 27 -9.87 8.23 -4.01
CA SER A 27 -10.69 9.37 -3.58
C SER A 27 -10.03 10.21 -2.51
N GLY A 28 -8.86 9.78 -2.02
CA GLY A 28 -8.16 10.51 -0.97
C GLY A 28 -8.53 10.10 0.44
N LYS A 29 -9.32 9.04 0.59
CA LYS A 29 -9.69 8.55 1.91
C LYS A 29 -8.61 7.63 2.44
N GLU A 30 -8.27 7.79 3.72
CA GLU A 30 -7.30 6.92 4.36
C GLU A 30 -7.87 5.52 4.52
N ILE A 31 -7.16 4.52 4.01
CA ILE A 31 -7.63 3.13 4.03
C ILE A 31 -6.64 2.18 4.68
N GLY A 32 -5.51 2.67 5.18
CA GLY A 32 -4.57 1.77 5.81
C GLY A 32 -3.28 2.44 6.22
N VAL A 33 -2.34 1.61 6.65
CA VAL A 33 -1.06 2.06 7.16
C VAL A 33 0.00 1.01 6.86
N VAL A 34 1.25 1.45 6.71
CA VAL A 34 2.39 0.55 6.52
C VAL A 34 2.93 0.16 7.90
N GLY A 35 3.04 -1.15 8.13
CA GLY A 35 3.64 -1.68 9.35
C GLY A 35 5.08 -2.06 9.11
N GLN A 36 5.62 -2.87 10.03
CA GLN A 36 6.99 -3.34 9.93
C GLN A 36 7.16 -4.30 8.77
N GLY A 37 8.37 -4.34 8.21
CA GLY A 37 8.67 -5.27 7.14
C GLY A 37 8.03 -4.91 5.82
N SER A 38 7.69 -3.65 5.61
CA SER A 38 7.05 -3.18 4.37
C SER A 38 5.68 -3.80 4.15
N MET A 39 4.99 -4.15 5.24
CA MET A 39 3.65 -4.73 5.15
C MET A 39 2.60 -3.64 5.13
N MET A 40 1.72 -3.71 4.16
CA MET A 40 0.60 -2.78 4.04
C MET A 40 -0.64 -3.41 4.64
N PHE A 41 -1.19 -2.77 5.67
CA PHE A 41 -2.43 -3.22 6.31
C PHE A 41 -3.55 -2.33 5.81
N ILE A 42 -4.39 -2.89 4.94
CA ILE A 42 -5.43 -2.14 4.24
C ILE A 42 -6.79 -2.60 4.73
N SER A 43 -7.60 -1.64 5.20
CA SER A 43 -8.94 -1.95 5.70
C SER A 43 -10.02 -1.96 4.63
N ASP A 44 -9.74 -1.37 3.46
CA ASP A 44 -10.71 -1.32 2.37
C ASP A 44 -9.96 -1.40 1.04
N ALA A 45 -9.85 -2.60 0.50
CA ALA A 45 -9.15 -2.86 -0.75
C ALA A 45 -10.11 -2.95 -1.93
N SER A 46 -11.24 -2.26 -1.88
CA SER A 46 -12.23 -2.31 -2.95
C SER A 46 -11.78 -1.54 -4.19
N ALA A 47 -10.88 -0.58 -4.04
CA ALA A 47 -10.36 0.18 -5.18
C ALA A 47 -9.21 -0.58 -5.84
N PRO A 48 -8.96 -0.35 -7.14
CA PRO A 48 -7.87 -1.06 -7.82
C PRO A 48 -6.49 -0.54 -7.47
N LYS A 49 -6.38 0.65 -6.91
CA LYS A 49 -5.10 1.28 -6.60
C LYS A 49 -5.13 1.91 -5.23
N ALA A 50 -3.95 2.10 -4.66
CA ALA A 50 -3.79 2.84 -3.42
C ALA A 50 -2.53 3.69 -3.52
N THR A 51 -2.52 4.80 -2.79
CA THR A 51 -1.37 5.70 -2.70
C THR A 51 -0.80 5.64 -1.30
N VAL A 52 0.50 5.43 -1.20
CA VAL A 52 1.20 5.41 0.08
C VAL A 52 1.95 6.72 0.22
N LYS A 53 1.72 7.45 1.30
CA LYS A 53 2.33 8.76 1.51
C LYS A 53 3.09 8.80 2.83
N TRP A 54 4.23 9.48 2.81
CA TRP A 54 5.05 9.73 3.99
C TRP A 54 5.67 11.11 3.85
N SER A 55 6.39 11.57 4.87
CA SER A 55 6.88 12.94 4.87
C SER A 55 7.88 13.23 3.76
N GLY A 56 8.56 12.23 3.24
CA GLY A 56 9.57 12.42 2.20
C GLY A 56 9.13 12.07 0.80
N GLY A 57 7.87 11.60 0.62
CA GLY A 57 7.45 11.22 -0.72
C GLY A 57 6.16 10.42 -0.73
N GLN A 58 5.91 9.82 -1.87
CA GLN A 58 4.73 8.98 -2.04
C GLN A 58 4.94 8.03 -3.19
N CYS A 59 4.13 6.97 -3.24
CA CYS A 59 4.12 6.04 -4.34
C CYS A 59 2.74 5.42 -4.47
N SER A 60 2.49 4.74 -5.58
CA SER A 60 1.21 4.09 -5.84
C SER A 60 1.40 2.60 -6.00
N VAL A 61 0.42 1.83 -5.56
CA VAL A 61 0.48 0.38 -5.64
C VAL A 61 -0.83 -0.14 -6.22
N GLU A 62 -0.72 -1.23 -7.02
CA GLU A 62 -1.88 -1.89 -7.61
C GLU A 62 -2.42 -2.89 -6.61
N LEU A 63 -3.70 -2.76 -6.27
CA LEU A 63 -4.33 -3.67 -5.32
C LEU A 63 -4.95 -4.89 -6.00
N SER A 64 -5.14 -4.83 -7.32
CA SER A 64 -5.77 -5.91 -8.07
C SER A 64 -4.78 -6.93 -8.61
N GLN A 65 -3.50 -6.77 -8.30
CA GLN A 65 -2.48 -7.69 -8.79
C GLN A 65 -2.65 -9.08 -8.18
N GLU A 66 -2.18 -10.07 -8.92
CA GLU A 66 -2.14 -11.43 -8.41
C GLU A 66 -1.18 -11.51 -7.23
N LYS A 67 -1.55 -12.33 -6.27
CA LYS A 67 -0.80 -12.42 -5.02
C LYS A 67 0.50 -13.18 -5.13
N THR A 68 0.73 -13.82 -6.27
CA THR A 68 1.94 -14.61 -6.46
C THR A 68 3.16 -13.78 -6.80
N LYS A 69 2.96 -12.50 -7.11
CA LYS A 69 4.07 -11.64 -7.50
C LYS A 69 4.31 -10.59 -6.42
N GLU A 70 5.57 -10.21 -6.29
CA GLU A 70 5.93 -9.12 -5.39
C GLU A 70 5.31 -7.83 -5.90
N THR A 71 4.67 -7.10 -5.00
CA THR A 71 4.02 -5.85 -5.34
C THR A 71 5.02 -4.71 -5.22
N LEU A 72 5.07 -3.86 -6.23
CA LEU A 72 5.93 -2.69 -6.21
C LEU A 72 5.09 -1.42 -6.09
N CYS A 73 5.55 -0.52 -5.25
CA CYS A 73 4.96 0.79 -5.06
C CYS A 73 5.78 1.80 -5.86
N ARG A 74 5.17 2.39 -6.85
CA ARG A 74 5.90 3.26 -7.81
C ARG A 74 5.51 4.72 -7.72
#